data_e3d75bceb976e531a376b73540433e46
#
_entry.id   e3d75bceb976e531a376b73540433e46
#
_cell.length_a   1.000
_cell.length_b   1.000
_cell.length_c   1.000
_cell.angle_alpha   90.00
_cell.angle_beta   90.00
_cell.angle_gamma   90.00
#
_symmetry.space_group_name_H-M   'P 1'
#
loop_
_entity.id
_entity.type
_entity.pdbx_description
1 polymer ?
#
loop_
_entity_poly.entity_id
_entity_poly.type
_entity_poly.pdbx_seq_one_letter_code
_entity_poly.pdbx_strand_id
1 'polypeptide(L)'
;MTQPFRIAVAGLGTVGAEVVRLVAARRADFAVKARRPVEITTVSARNRSRDRGVDLAPYAWEDDPTRLAARDDVDCVVEVIGGSDGPAKALVEAALAAGKHVVTANKALIAHHGQALAERAEAAGLMLRAEAGVAGGIPALRALGEGLAGDVQTRVFGVLNGTCNFILSEMAATGRAYREVLEEAQRPEVAAVGHRE
;
A
#
# COMPACT_ATOMS: atom_id res chain seq x y z
N MET A 1 -12.67 28.50 3.11
CA MET A 1 -11.57 27.65 2.65
C MET A 1 -11.95 26.20 2.87
N THR A 2 -11.82 25.35 1.89
CA THR A 2 -12.06 23.89 2.01
C THR A 2 -11.10 23.30 3.01
N GLN A 3 -11.58 22.45 3.94
CA GLN A 3 -10.71 21.77 4.91
C GLN A 3 -9.71 20.85 4.18
N PRO A 4 -8.45 20.76 4.62
CA PRO A 4 -7.45 19.87 4.04
C PRO A 4 -7.85 18.40 4.20
N PHE A 5 -7.39 17.57 3.29
CA PHE A 5 -7.40 16.11 3.46
C PHE A 5 -6.11 15.69 4.16
N ARG A 6 -6.24 15.16 5.36
CA ARG A 6 -5.14 14.94 6.29
C ARG A 6 -4.73 13.48 6.31
N ILE A 7 -3.46 13.25 6.10
CA ILE A 7 -2.89 11.91 5.93
C ILE A 7 -1.92 11.62 7.08
N ALA A 8 -2.01 10.41 7.62
CA ALA A 8 -0.96 9.82 8.45
C ALA A 8 -0.20 8.76 7.66
N VAL A 9 1.12 8.70 7.80
CA VAL A 9 1.97 7.69 7.14
C VAL A 9 2.58 6.76 8.17
N ALA A 10 2.23 5.47 8.10
CA ALA A 10 2.72 4.41 8.95
C ALA A 10 3.74 3.53 8.22
N GLY A 11 4.97 3.55 8.66
CA GLY A 11 6.11 2.94 8.00
C GLY A 11 6.89 3.97 7.17
N LEU A 12 8.13 4.25 7.57
CA LEU A 12 9.01 5.18 6.88
C LEU A 12 10.25 4.45 6.33
N GLY A 13 10.01 3.33 5.66
CA GLY A 13 10.99 2.67 4.79
C GLY A 13 11.12 3.43 3.46
N THR A 14 11.67 2.78 2.45
CA THR A 14 11.84 3.36 1.10
C THR A 14 10.53 3.95 0.56
N VAL A 15 9.45 3.18 0.64
CA VAL A 15 8.14 3.60 0.12
C VAL A 15 7.55 4.75 0.93
N GLY A 16 7.51 4.65 2.26
CA GLY A 16 6.90 5.68 3.11
C GLY A 16 7.66 7.00 3.10
N ALA A 17 8.99 6.97 3.08
CA ALA A 17 9.80 8.17 2.93
C ALA A 17 9.54 8.87 1.58
N GLU A 18 9.36 8.09 0.51
CA GLU A 18 9.04 8.63 -0.81
C GLU A 18 7.62 9.21 -0.85
N VAL A 19 6.64 8.59 -0.20
CA VAL A 19 5.29 9.17 -0.06
C VAL A 19 5.36 10.54 0.62
N VAL A 20 6.13 10.67 1.71
CA VAL A 20 6.32 11.97 2.40
C VAL A 20 6.95 13.00 1.47
N ARG A 21 8.03 12.63 0.78
CA ARG A 21 8.72 13.52 -0.17
C ARG A 21 7.80 13.96 -1.31
N LEU A 22 7.07 13.02 -1.90
CA LEU A 22 6.18 13.27 -3.03
C LEU A 22 5.03 14.21 -2.65
N VAL A 23 4.38 13.99 -1.51
CA VAL A 23 3.29 14.85 -1.03
C VAL A 23 3.80 16.26 -0.76
N ALA A 24 4.98 16.40 -0.12
CA ALA A 24 5.58 17.70 0.15
C ALA A 24 5.95 18.44 -1.14
N ALA A 25 6.60 17.76 -2.09
CA ALA A 25 7.07 18.35 -3.34
C ALA A 25 5.92 18.73 -4.30
N ARG A 26 4.81 18.00 -4.27
CA ARG A 26 3.70 18.18 -5.22
C ARG A 26 2.40 18.65 -4.58
N ARG A 27 2.49 19.42 -3.51
CA ARG A 27 1.31 19.93 -2.76
C ARG A 27 0.30 20.65 -3.67
N ALA A 28 0.78 21.49 -4.58
CA ALA A 28 -0.07 22.26 -5.50
C ALA A 28 -0.82 21.32 -6.47
N ASP A 29 -0.12 20.34 -7.04
CA ASP A 29 -0.72 19.38 -7.97
C ASP A 29 -1.80 18.54 -7.27
N PHE A 30 -1.50 18.08 -6.04
CA PHE A 30 -2.47 17.32 -5.25
C PHE A 30 -3.68 18.15 -4.85
N ALA A 31 -3.47 19.42 -4.49
CA ALA A 31 -4.57 20.33 -4.15
C ALA A 31 -5.53 20.56 -5.34
N VAL A 32 -4.99 20.72 -6.55
CA VAL A 32 -5.80 20.84 -7.77
C VAL A 32 -6.58 19.56 -8.04
N LYS A 33 -5.94 18.39 -7.99
CA LYS A 33 -6.59 17.09 -8.25
C LYS A 33 -7.63 16.73 -7.22
N ALA A 34 -7.35 16.96 -5.95
CA ALA A 34 -8.25 16.66 -4.83
C ALA A 34 -9.30 17.75 -4.60
N ARG A 35 -9.20 18.91 -5.27
CA ARG A 35 -10.01 20.12 -5.05
C ARG A 35 -9.99 20.63 -3.61
N ARG A 36 -8.95 20.29 -2.87
CA ARG A 36 -8.67 20.70 -1.49
C ARG A 36 -7.19 20.45 -1.17
N PRO A 37 -6.61 21.14 -0.19
CA PRO A 37 -5.25 20.81 0.25
C PRO A 37 -5.13 19.35 0.68
N VAL A 38 -3.99 18.73 0.38
CA VAL A 38 -3.62 17.39 0.85
C VAL A 38 -2.37 17.54 1.70
N GLU A 39 -2.43 17.10 2.95
CA GLU A 39 -1.39 17.35 3.94
C GLU A 39 -1.07 16.09 4.74
N ILE A 40 0.21 15.84 4.97
CA ILE A 40 0.63 14.87 5.96
C ILE A 40 0.68 15.60 7.31
N THR A 41 -0.02 15.07 8.29
CA THR A 41 -0.03 15.61 9.66
C THR A 41 0.89 14.83 10.57
N THR A 42 0.94 13.51 10.39
CA THR A 42 1.59 12.60 11.33
C THR A 42 2.30 11.47 10.62
N VAL A 43 3.40 11.04 11.20
CA VAL A 43 4.17 9.89 10.72
C VAL A 43 4.48 8.93 11.87
N SER A 44 4.63 7.64 11.53
CA SER A 44 5.01 6.60 12.49
C SER A 44 6.04 5.65 11.92
N ALA A 45 7.07 5.33 12.69
CA ALA A 45 8.03 4.27 12.40
C ALA A 45 8.75 3.82 13.66
N ARG A 46 9.33 2.61 13.64
CA ARG A 46 10.00 1.98 14.79
C ARG A 46 11.20 2.76 15.33
N ASN A 47 11.95 3.46 14.49
CA ASN A 47 13.15 4.17 14.89
C ASN A 47 13.07 5.63 14.44
N ARG A 48 12.87 6.53 15.40
CA ARG A 48 12.75 7.97 15.16
C ARG A 48 14.05 8.62 14.69
N SER A 49 15.18 8.15 15.15
CA SER A 49 16.51 8.75 14.88
C SER A 49 17.12 8.30 13.55
N ARG A 50 16.52 7.33 12.85
CA ARG A 50 17.03 6.87 11.56
C ARG A 50 16.88 7.98 10.52
N ASP A 51 17.98 8.34 9.88
CA ASP A 51 17.94 9.20 8.70
C ASP A 51 17.23 8.49 7.53
N ARG A 52 16.29 9.18 6.89
CA ARG A 52 15.48 8.69 5.77
C ARG A 52 15.61 9.56 4.52
N GLY A 53 16.51 10.55 4.56
CA GLY A 53 16.74 11.49 3.47
C GLY A 53 15.50 12.37 3.18
N VAL A 54 14.61 12.55 4.15
CA VAL A 54 13.43 13.41 4.07
C VAL A 54 13.25 14.15 5.39
N ASP A 55 12.88 15.44 5.29
CA ASP A 55 12.59 16.25 6.48
C ASP A 55 11.27 15.80 7.13
N LEU A 56 11.35 15.35 8.37
CA LEU A 56 10.22 14.90 9.17
C LEU A 56 9.84 15.90 10.27
N ALA A 57 10.60 16.99 10.44
CA ALA A 57 10.34 17.99 11.49
C ALA A 57 8.95 18.63 11.43
N PRO A 58 8.33 18.83 10.24
CA PRO A 58 7.00 19.41 10.16
C PRO A 58 5.86 18.50 10.65
N TYR A 59 6.11 17.20 10.84
CA TYR A 59 5.08 16.21 11.13
C TYR A 59 5.09 15.77 12.58
N ALA A 60 3.91 15.55 13.15
CA ALA A 60 3.80 14.89 14.44
C ALA A 60 4.33 13.45 14.33
N TRP A 61 4.90 12.94 15.42
CA TRP A 61 5.45 11.59 15.48
C TRP A 61 4.66 10.73 16.46
N GLU A 62 4.26 9.52 16.00
CA GLU A 62 3.68 8.49 16.85
C GLU A 62 4.57 7.24 16.87
N ASP A 63 4.94 6.79 18.07
CA ASP A 63 5.76 5.57 18.22
C ASP A 63 4.94 4.31 17.99
N ASP A 64 3.67 4.31 18.40
CA ASP A 64 2.71 3.24 18.16
C ASP A 64 1.84 3.59 16.94
N PRO A 65 2.00 2.88 15.80
CA PRO A 65 1.22 3.18 14.60
C PRO A 65 -0.30 3.07 14.80
N THR A 66 -0.78 2.23 15.72
CA THR A 66 -2.22 2.06 15.96
C THR A 66 -2.87 3.33 16.49
N ARG A 67 -2.10 4.21 17.16
CA ARG A 67 -2.59 5.50 17.67
C ARG A 67 -2.91 6.50 16.57
N LEU A 68 -2.39 6.30 15.36
CA LEU A 68 -2.77 7.12 14.20
C LEU A 68 -4.27 7.05 13.91
N ALA A 69 -4.89 5.92 14.19
CA ALA A 69 -6.33 5.73 14.03
C ALA A 69 -7.19 6.61 14.97
N ALA A 70 -6.68 6.91 16.14
CA ALA A 70 -7.41 7.69 17.15
C ALA A 70 -7.25 9.22 17.00
N ARG A 71 -6.46 9.70 16.06
CA ARG A 71 -6.18 11.14 15.90
C ARG A 71 -7.30 11.85 15.16
N ASP A 72 -7.73 12.99 15.69
CA ASP A 72 -8.76 13.83 15.06
C ASP A 72 -8.25 14.65 13.86
N ASP A 73 -6.91 14.76 13.72
CA ASP A 73 -6.25 15.45 12.62
C ASP A 73 -5.80 14.49 11.49
N VAL A 74 -6.44 13.33 11.38
CA VAL A 74 -6.18 12.32 10.35
C VAL A 74 -7.49 11.88 9.70
N ASP A 75 -7.57 11.96 8.39
CA ASP A 75 -8.71 11.50 7.59
C ASP A 75 -8.39 10.17 6.87
N CYS A 76 -7.11 9.93 6.59
CA CYS A 76 -6.64 8.76 5.87
C CYS A 76 -5.31 8.24 6.44
N VAL A 77 -5.20 6.94 6.58
CA VAL A 77 -3.95 6.26 6.96
C VAL A 77 -3.32 5.62 5.73
N VAL A 78 -2.05 5.94 5.49
CA VAL A 78 -1.20 5.26 4.50
C VAL A 78 -0.34 4.24 5.23
N GLU A 79 -0.65 2.95 5.07
CA GLU A 79 0.06 1.84 5.70
C GLU A 79 1.10 1.27 4.73
N VAL A 80 2.37 1.35 5.10
CA VAL A 80 3.52 0.81 4.38
C VAL A 80 4.55 0.17 5.32
N ILE A 81 4.03 -0.48 6.37
CA ILE A 81 4.83 -1.19 7.39
C ILE A 81 5.29 -2.55 6.86
N GLY A 82 4.36 -3.29 6.24
CA GLY A 82 4.57 -4.65 5.78
C GLY A 82 4.21 -5.72 6.83
N GLY A 83 4.16 -6.99 6.38
CA GLY A 83 3.71 -8.13 7.19
C GLY A 83 2.19 -8.33 7.11
N SER A 84 1.73 -9.59 7.23
CA SER A 84 0.30 -9.92 7.17
C SER A 84 -0.45 -9.60 8.45
N ASP A 85 0.25 -9.64 9.57
CA ASP A 85 -0.31 -9.55 10.92
C ASP A 85 0.43 -8.49 11.76
N GLY A 86 0.09 -8.42 13.05
CA GLY A 86 0.75 -7.49 13.97
C GLY A 86 0.37 -6.02 13.72
N PRO A 87 1.33 -5.08 13.79
CA PRO A 87 1.03 -3.64 13.79
C PRO A 87 0.33 -3.14 12.53
N ALA A 88 0.65 -3.71 11.36
CA ALA A 88 0.04 -3.32 10.09
C ALA A 88 -1.46 -3.64 10.08
N LYS A 89 -1.83 -4.87 10.41
CA LYS A 89 -3.22 -5.30 10.49
C LYS A 89 -3.99 -4.53 11.56
N ALA A 90 -3.42 -4.45 12.76
CA ALA A 90 -4.05 -3.75 13.87
C ALA A 90 -4.34 -2.27 13.55
N LEU A 91 -3.39 -1.58 12.88
CA LEU A 91 -3.58 -0.21 12.42
C LEU A 91 -4.72 -0.10 11.42
N VAL A 92 -4.74 -0.95 10.39
CA VAL A 92 -5.76 -0.87 9.33
C VAL A 92 -7.15 -1.15 9.90
N GLU A 93 -7.29 -2.17 10.75
CA GLU A 93 -8.55 -2.47 11.43
C GLU A 93 -9.01 -1.30 12.33
N ALA A 94 -8.10 -0.72 13.12
CA ALA A 94 -8.40 0.42 13.97
C ALA A 94 -8.78 1.67 13.14
N ALA A 95 -8.09 1.94 12.02
CA ALA A 95 -8.38 3.06 11.15
C ALA A 95 -9.79 2.95 10.55
N LEU A 96 -10.15 1.79 10.02
CA LEU A 96 -11.50 1.55 9.48
C LEU A 96 -12.56 1.65 10.58
N ALA A 97 -12.31 1.11 11.76
CA ALA A 97 -13.23 1.22 12.90
C ALA A 97 -13.41 2.67 13.39
N ALA A 98 -12.38 3.50 13.24
CA ALA A 98 -12.42 4.93 13.58
C ALA A 98 -12.94 5.83 12.43
N GLY A 99 -13.51 5.25 11.36
CA GLY A 99 -14.07 6.02 10.25
C GLY A 99 -13.03 6.67 9.34
N LYS A 100 -11.81 6.12 9.26
CA LYS A 100 -10.73 6.66 8.43
C LYS A 100 -10.52 5.82 7.17
N HIS A 101 -10.25 6.50 6.06
CA HIS A 101 -9.83 5.85 4.83
C HIS A 101 -8.46 5.19 4.99
N VAL A 102 -8.19 4.16 4.20
CA VAL A 102 -6.90 3.45 4.22
C VAL A 102 -6.34 3.29 2.81
N VAL A 103 -5.05 3.54 2.68
CA VAL A 103 -4.24 3.20 1.51
C VAL A 103 -3.11 2.29 1.99
N THR A 104 -2.95 1.11 1.40
CA THR A 104 -1.87 0.19 1.77
C THR A 104 -1.11 -0.32 0.56
N ALA A 105 0.20 -0.51 0.71
CA ALA A 105 1.05 -1.21 -0.27
C ALA A 105 1.37 -2.65 0.18
N ASN A 106 0.74 -3.13 1.22
CA ASN A 106 1.07 -4.37 1.91
C ASN A 106 0.41 -5.59 1.25
N LYS A 107 1.15 -6.23 0.34
CA LYS A 107 0.69 -7.43 -0.38
C LYS A 107 0.24 -8.55 0.54
N ALA A 108 1.02 -8.80 1.60
CA ALA A 108 0.74 -9.89 2.53
C ALA A 108 -0.55 -9.64 3.33
N LEU A 109 -0.77 -8.42 3.79
CA LEU A 109 -2.00 -8.03 4.45
C LEU A 109 -3.23 -8.25 3.55
N ILE A 110 -3.15 -7.79 2.32
CA ILE A 110 -4.26 -7.93 1.37
C ILE A 110 -4.48 -9.39 0.96
N ALA A 111 -3.42 -10.17 0.79
CA ALA A 111 -3.54 -11.59 0.45
C ALA A 111 -4.24 -12.40 1.55
N HIS A 112 -3.98 -12.10 2.82
CA HIS A 112 -4.53 -12.86 3.95
C HIS A 112 -5.84 -12.29 4.51
N HIS A 113 -6.02 -10.98 4.45
CA HIS A 113 -7.12 -10.28 5.14
C HIS A 113 -7.90 -9.33 4.23
N GLY A 114 -7.54 -9.21 2.95
CA GLY A 114 -8.09 -8.21 2.04
C GLY A 114 -9.60 -8.24 1.92
N GLN A 115 -10.20 -9.42 1.82
CA GLN A 115 -11.65 -9.56 1.72
C GLN A 115 -12.35 -8.99 2.97
N ALA A 116 -11.96 -9.44 4.15
CA ALA A 116 -12.58 -8.99 5.40
C ALA A 116 -12.38 -7.47 5.65
N LEU A 117 -11.23 -6.93 5.26
CA LEU A 117 -10.95 -5.50 5.35
C LEU A 117 -11.78 -4.70 4.34
N ALA A 118 -11.95 -5.21 3.12
CA ALA A 118 -12.79 -4.58 2.10
C ALA A 118 -14.26 -4.55 2.53
N GLU A 119 -14.80 -5.65 3.03
CA GLU A 119 -16.17 -5.74 3.55
C GLU A 119 -16.41 -4.74 4.69
N ARG A 120 -15.44 -4.56 5.61
CA ARG A 120 -15.52 -3.56 6.68
C ARG A 120 -15.49 -2.13 6.14
N ALA A 121 -14.63 -1.87 5.16
CA ALA A 121 -14.53 -0.55 4.55
C ALA A 121 -15.84 -0.20 3.83
N GLU A 122 -16.39 -1.11 3.04
CA GLU A 122 -17.64 -0.94 2.32
C GLU A 122 -18.82 -0.71 3.27
N ALA A 123 -18.95 -1.52 4.31
CA ALA A 123 -20.00 -1.38 5.32
C ALA A 123 -19.95 -0.02 6.05
N ALA A 124 -18.76 0.56 6.20
CA ALA A 124 -18.56 1.87 6.81
C ALA A 124 -18.57 3.04 5.81
N GLY A 125 -18.77 2.79 4.51
CA GLY A 125 -18.66 3.81 3.46
C GLY A 125 -17.25 4.40 3.30
N LEU A 126 -16.23 3.63 3.64
CA LEU A 126 -14.83 4.03 3.61
C LEU A 126 -14.11 3.45 2.39
N MET A 127 -13.00 4.06 2.04
CA MET A 127 -12.14 3.58 0.96
C MET A 127 -10.96 2.79 1.53
N LEU A 128 -10.81 1.55 1.08
CA LEU A 128 -9.58 0.76 1.20
C LEU A 128 -8.94 0.68 -0.18
N ARG A 129 -7.75 1.27 -0.33
CA ARG A 129 -6.99 1.28 -1.58
C ARG A 129 -5.69 0.49 -1.42
N ALA A 130 -5.52 -0.52 -2.28
CA ALA A 130 -4.38 -1.45 -2.22
C ALA A 130 -3.65 -1.58 -3.57
N GLU A 131 -3.77 -0.59 -4.45
CA GLU A 131 -3.22 -0.63 -5.81
C GLU A 131 -1.74 -0.97 -5.84
N ALA A 132 -0.94 -0.33 -4.96
CA ALA A 132 0.50 -0.58 -4.88
C ALA A 132 0.85 -1.98 -4.33
N GLY A 133 -0.10 -2.68 -3.71
CA GLY A 133 0.03 -4.05 -3.24
C GLY A 133 -0.29 -5.11 -4.31
N VAL A 134 -0.82 -4.70 -5.48
CA VAL A 134 -1.28 -5.62 -6.54
C VAL A 134 -0.71 -5.17 -7.88
N ALA A 135 -0.05 -6.08 -8.61
CA ALA A 135 0.50 -5.83 -9.95
C ALA A 135 1.46 -4.61 -10.05
N GLY A 136 2.09 -4.20 -8.95
CA GLY A 136 3.09 -3.13 -8.93
C GLY A 136 2.52 -1.77 -9.34
N GLY A 137 3.05 -1.17 -10.40
CA GLY A 137 2.60 0.14 -10.91
C GLY A 137 1.43 0.07 -11.89
N ILE A 138 0.90 -1.12 -12.20
CA ILE A 138 -0.23 -1.30 -13.11
C ILE A 138 -1.54 -1.01 -12.36
N PRO A 139 -2.41 -0.11 -12.86
CA PRO A 139 -3.65 0.26 -12.18
C PRO A 139 -4.76 -0.81 -12.39
N ALA A 140 -4.49 -2.06 -11.99
CA ALA A 140 -5.35 -3.21 -12.23
C ALA A 140 -6.65 -3.15 -11.42
N LEU A 141 -6.56 -2.84 -10.13
CA LEU A 141 -7.74 -2.76 -9.25
C LEU A 141 -8.65 -1.60 -9.64
N ARG A 142 -8.08 -0.46 -10.01
CA ARG A 142 -8.86 0.69 -10.47
C ARG A 142 -9.53 0.44 -11.81
N ALA A 143 -8.84 -0.22 -12.73
CA ALA A 143 -9.44 -0.58 -14.01
C ALA A 143 -10.67 -1.48 -13.81
N LEU A 144 -10.57 -2.49 -12.96
CA LEU A 144 -11.66 -3.41 -12.66
C LEU A 144 -12.78 -2.76 -11.84
N GLY A 145 -12.44 -2.06 -10.75
CA GLY A 145 -13.41 -1.54 -9.79
C GLY A 145 -14.05 -0.20 -10.18
N GLU A 146 -13.35 0.62 -10.96
CA GLU A 146 -13.84 1.94 -11.38
C GLU A 146 -14.11 2.02 -12.88
N GLY A 147 -13.13 1.60 -13.71
CA GLY A 147 -13.23 1.70 -15.17
C GLY A 147 -14.28 0.77 -15.78
N LEU A 148 -14.48 -0.39 -15.17
CA LEU A 148 -15.44 -1.42 -15.62
C LEU A 148 -16.58 -1.63 -14.62
N ALA A 149 -16.88 -0.64 -13.78
CA ALA A 149 -17.91 -0.75 -12.74
C ALA A 149 -19.33 -1.00 -13.28
N GLY A 150 -19.59 -0.67 -14.55
CA GLY A 150 -20.88 -0.92 -15.21
C GLY A 150 -21.04 -2.33 -15.80
N ASP A 151 -19.95 -3.12 -15.79
CA ASP A 151 -19.92 -4.45 -16.40
C ASP A 151 -19.82 -5.56 -15.36
N VAL A 152 -20.21 -6.78 -15.76
CA VAL A 152 -20.00 -7.99 -14.95
C VAL A 152 -18.73 -8.70 -15.44
N GLN A 153 -17.65 -8.60 -14.67
CA GLN A 153 -16.40 -9.28 -14.97
C GLN A 153 -16.56 -10.79 -14.74
N THR A 154 -16.53 -11.58 -15.81
CA THR A 154 -16.64 -13.05 -15.72
C THR A 154 -15.30 -13.74 -15.60
N ARG A 155 -14.19 -13.08 -16.00
CA ARG A 155 -12.85 -13.63 -15.95
C ARG A 155 -11.79 -12.53 -15.94
N VAL A 156 -10.79 -12.70 -15.07
CA VAL A 156 -9.56 -11.89 -15.06
C VAL A 156 -8.38 -12.83 -15.24
N PHE A 157 -7.49 -12.54 -16.17
CA PHE A 157 -6.27 -13.30 -16.40
C PHE A 157 -5.13 -12.40 -16.84
N GLY A 158 -3.90 -12.79 -16.54
CA GLY A 158 -2.70 -12.02 -16.90
C GLY A 158 -1.48 -12.47 -16.13
N VAL A 159 -0.35 -11.86 -16.42
CA VAL A 159 0.88 -12.00 -15.63
C VAL A 159 0.85 -10.96 -14.53
N LEU A 160 0.48 -11.37 -13.32
CA LEU A 160 0.31 -10.48 -12.17
C LEU A 160 1.55 -10.43 -11.26
N ASN A 161 2.48 -11.38 -11.44
CA ASN A 161 3.69 -11.47 -10.62
C ASN A 161 4.84 -12.05 -11.46
N GLY A 162 5.95 -11.32 -11.56
CA GLY A 162 7.13 -11.73 -12.34
C GLY A 162 7.76 -13.03 -11.85
N THR A 163 7.88 -13.23 -10.54
CA THR A 163 8.45 -14.44 -9.95
C THR A 163 7.61 -15.68 -10.28
N CYS A 164 6.29 -15.58 -10.16
CA CYS A 164 5.39 -16.67 -10.53
C CYS A 164 5.49 -16.98 -12.04
N ASN A 165 5.56 -15.95 -12.86
CA ASN A 165 5.72 -16.11 -14.31
C ASN A 165 7.06 -16.81 -14.64
N PHE A 166 8.16 -16.40 -14.02
CA PHE A 166 9.46 -17.06 -14.17
C PHE A 166 9.36 -18.55 -13.83
N ILE A 167 8.82 -18.88 -12.65
CA ILE A 167 8.69 -20.27 -12.20
C ILE A 167 7.87 -21.11 -13.21
N LEU A 168 6.71 -20.60 -13.62
CA LEU A 168 5.84 -21.35 -14.55
C LEU A 168 6.46 -21.48 -15.94
N SER A 169 7.15 -20.46 -16.41
CA SER A 169 7.85 -20.48 -17.71
C SER A 169 9.01 -21.47 -17.71
N GLU A 170 9.83 -21.49 -16.66
CA GLU A 170 10.93 -22.43 -16.51
C GLU A 170 10.44 -23.88 -16.40
N MET A 171 9.38 -24.11 -15.61
CA MET A 171 8.77 -25.43 -15.54
C MET A 171 8.25 -25.90 -16.91
N ALA A 172 7.61 -25.03 -17.67
CA ALA A 172 7.09 -25.35 -18.99
C ALA A 172 8.21 -25.61 -20.01
N ALA A 173 9.29 -24.83 -19.97
CA ALA A 173 10.40 -24.94 -20.92
C ALA A 173 11.31 -26.14 -20.62
N THR A 174 11.52 -26.48 -19.36
CA THR A 174 12.55 -27.45 -18.92
C THR A 174 12.00 -28.75 -18.36
N GLY A 175 10.71 -28.80 -18.00
CA GLY A 175 10.11 -29.95 -17.32
C GLY A 175 10.52 -30.12 -15.85
N ARG A 176 11.25 -29.15 -15.27
CA ARG A 176 11.71 -29.19 -13.87
C ARG A 176 10.55 -29.11 -12.88
N ALA A 177 10.75 -29.71 -11.72
CA ALA A 177 9.75 -29.68 -10.65
C ALA A 177 9.65 -28.27 -10.04
N TYR A 178 8.45 -27.91 -9.58
CA TYR A 178 8.17 -26.61 -8.94
C TYR A 178 9.19 -26.23 -7.85
N ARG A 179 9.54 -27.18 -6.97
CA ARG A 179 10.46 -26.95 -5.86
C ARG A 179 11.85 -26.49 -6.34
N GLU A 180 12.37 -27.14 -7.37
CA GLU A 180 13.69 -26.82 -7.92
C GLU A 180 13.74 -25.41 -8.52
N VAL A 181 12.70 -25.05 -9.26
CA VAL A 181 12.60 -23.72 -9.89
C VAL A 181 12.32 -22.64 -8.83
N LEU A 182 11.54 -22.95 -7.80
CA LEU A 182 11.28 -22.03 -6.68
C LEU A 182 12.57 -21.71 -5.91
N GLU A 183 13.40 -22.71 -5.63
CA GLU A 183 14.71 -22.52 -4.95
C GLU A 183 15.64 -21.62 -5.79
N GLU A 184 15.60 -21.75 -7.10
CA GLU A 184 16.35 -20.87 -8.01
C GLU A 184 15.77 -19.44 -7.99
N ALA A 185 14.45 -19.29 -8.10
CA ALA A 185 13.78 -18.00 -8.08
C ALA A 185 14.02 -17.20 -6.78
N GLN A 186 14.29 -17.89 -5.66
CA GLN A 186 14.59 -17.28 -4.36
C GLN A 186 16.04 -16.83 -4.20
N ARG A 187 16.94 -17.16 -5.14
CA ARG A 187 18.32 -16.68 -5.09
C ARG A 187 18.36 -15.16 -5.32
N PRO A 188 19.19 -14.41 -4.56
CA PRO A 188 19.23 -12.95 -4.66
C PRO A 188 19.50 -12.42 -6.08
N GLU A 189 20.23 -13.16 -6.88
CA GLU A 189 20.61 -12.83 -8.27
C GLU A 189 19.39 -12.83 -9.19
N VAL A 190 18.48 -13.78 -9.02
CA VAL A 190 17.25 -13.90 -9.82
C VAL A 190 16.15 -12.97 -9.31
N ALA A 191 16.03 -12.84 -7.99
CA ALA A 191 15.08 -11.91 -7.36
C ALA A 191 15.36 -10.43 -7.74
N ALA A 192 16.62 -10.07 -7.98
CA ALA A 192 17.03 -8.71 -8.39
C ALA A 192 16.67 -8.38 -9.84
N VAL A 193 16.51 -9.37 -10.73
CA VAL A 193 16.13 -9.14 -12.14
C VAL A 193 14.65 -8.77 -12.27
N GLY A 194 13.78 -9.33 -11.43
CA GLY A 194 12.34 -9.01 -11.42
C GLY A 194 11.99 -7.60 -10.91
N HIS A 195 12.96 -6.81 -10.49
CA HIS A 195 12.79 -5.42 -10.03
C HIS A 195 13.39 -4.37 -10.99
N ARG A 196 13.91 -4.77 -12.15
CA ARG A 196 14.58 -3.86 -13.09
C ARG A 196 13.83 -3.60 -14.40
N GLU A 197 12.62 -4.14 -14.57
CA GLU A 197 11.76 -3.86 -15.72
C GLU A 197 10.53 -3.04 -15.35
#